data_cbf447a8e0d86d2a0717a3f7aba1ee1d
#
_entry.id   cbf447a8e0d86d2a0717a3f7aba1ee1d
#
_cell.length_a   1.000
_cell.length_b   1.000
_cell.length_c   1.000
_cell.angle_alpha   90.00
_cell.angle_beta   90.00
_cell.angle_gamma   90.00
#
_symmetry.space_group_name_H-M   'P 1'
#
loop_
_entity.id
_entity.type
_entity.pdbx_description
1 polymer ?
#
loop_
_entity_poly.entity_id
_entity_poly.type
_entity_poly.pdbx_seq_one_letter_code
_entity_poly.pdbx_strand_id
1 'polypeptide(L)'
;MCHIIVRADSDINSVHDLLGKTVSVGEEESGSQLNAKQILSAYGLNEKMVKEENFNYADSAKALVSGEVDALFWTVGINATVVEELSRQCDIKLLSIDKEVSDKLKSAYSYIDCKVDGNTYNGQTKDVNTVGVKSVLIVSDRLSNDKVKALTKLVFDNANELQLTVSADLDIIEKDAVTGVNIPFHSGAAEYYSEKGIEVKTAE
;
A
#
# COMPACT_ATOMS: atom_id res chain seq x y z
N MET A 1 1.14 -1.53 -1.29
CA MET A 1 2.20 -0.59 -0.83
C MET A 1 1.91 0.82 -1.28
N CYS A 2 2.49 1.82 -0.60
CA CYS A 2 2.26 3.23 -0.94
C CYS A 2 3.27 3.66 -2.01
N HIS A 3 2.79 4.06 -3.19
CA HIS A 3 3.59 4.65 -4.24
C HIS A 3 3.44 6.16 -4.16
N ILE A 4 4.54 6.89 -3.99
CA ILE A 4 4.59 8.35 -4.07
C ILE A 4 5.26 8.68 -5.39
N ILE A 5 4.47 9.07 -6.37
CA ILE A 5 4.89 9.14 -7.77
C ILE A 5 5.00 10.61 -8.20
N VAL A 6 6.10 10.94 -8.83
CA VAL A 6 6.35 12.23 -9.47
C VAL A 6 6.88 12.01 -10.88
N ARG A 7 6.82 13.02 -11.74
CA ARG A 7 7.46 12.94 -13.06
C ARG A 7 8.98 12.85 -12.89
N ALA A 8 9.64 12.07 -13.72
CA ALA A 8 11.09 11.87 -13.63
C ALA A 8 11.88 13.17 -13.88
N ASP A 9 11.34 14.08 -14.69
CA ASP A 9 11.92 15.38 -15.02
C ASP A 9 11.65 16.49 -13.98
N SER A 10 10.90 16.19 -12.90
CA SER A 10 10.62 17.15 -11.83
C SER A 10 11.81 17.35 -10.88
N ASP A 11 11.85 18.51 -10.22
CA ASP A 11 12.86 18.83 -9.19
C ASP A 11 12.58 18.16 -7.83
N ILE A 12 11.46 17.44 -7.70
CA ILE A 12 11.04 16.77 -6.47
C ILE A 12 11.83 15.46 -6.32
N ASN A 13 12.63 15.32 -5.27
CA ASN A 13 13.48 14.16 -5.03
C ASN A 13 13.24 13.50 -3.66
N SER A 14 12.44 14.13 -2.80
CA SER A 14 12.07 13.64 -1.48
C SER A 14 10.63 14.04 -1.14
N VAL A 15 10.05 13.43 -0.12
CA VAL A 15 8.72 13.83 0.37
C VAL A 15 8.73 15.25 0.96
N HIS A 16 9.86 15.73 1.48
CA HIS A 16 9.99 17.11 1.95
C HIS A 16 9.81 18.16 0.83
N ASP A 17 10.17 17.81 -0.41
CA ASP A 17 10.05 18.70 -1.56
C ASP A 17 8.57 18.91 -2.00
N LEU A 18 7.64 18.18 -1.38
CA LEU A 18 6.20 18.37 -1.59
C LEU A 18 5.66 19.63 -0.90
N LEU A 19 6.45 20.30 -0.08
CA LEU A 19 6.07 21.59 0.52
C LEU A 19 5.69 22.61 -0.56
N GLY A 20 4.47 23.13 -0.50
CA GLY A 20 3.91 24.09 -1.45
C GLY A 20 3.47 23.50 -2.80
N LYS A 21 3.55 22.19 -2.96
CA LYS A 21 3.16 21.48 -4.19
C LYS A 21 1.69 21.08 -4.19
N THR A 22 1.15 20.82 -5.38
CA THR A 22 -0.18 20.25 -5.58
C THR A 22 -0.06 18.72 -5.67
N VAL A 23 -0.77 18.00 -4.82
CA VAL A 23 -0.62 16.55 -4.66
C VAL A 23 -1.97 15.86 -4.74
N SER A 24 -2.11 14.88 -5.63
CA SER A 24 -3.27 13.99 -5.61
C SER A 24 -3.10 12.96 -4.48
N VAL A 25 -3.97 13.02 -3.49
CA VAL A 25 -3.94 12.14 -2.31
C VAL A 25 -4.86 10.92 -2.43
N GLY A 26 -5.58 10.78 -3.54
CA GLY A 26 -6.58 9.74 -3.76
C GLY A 26 -8.00 10.25 -3.56
N GLU A 27 -8.99 9.42 -3.88
CA GLU A 27 -10.40 9.75 -3.73
C GLU A 27 -10.75 10.07 -2.27
N GLU A 28 -11.72 10.93 -2.08
CA GLU A 28 -12.22 11.29 -0.76
C GLU A 28 -12.67 10.04 0.00
N GLU A 29 -12.35 9.95 1.30
CA GLU A 29 -12.63 8.82 2.18
C GLU A 29 -11.99 7.48 1.76
N SER A 30 -11.06 7.48 0.80
CA SER A 30 -10.35 6.28 0.39
C SER A 30 -9.21 5.90 1.34
N GLY A 31 -8.82 4.62 1.31
CA GLY A 31 -7.61 4.15 2.01
C GLY A 31 -6.33 4.83 1.49
N SER A 32 -6.28 5.17 0.20
CA SER A 32 -5.16 5.91 -0.39
C SER A 32 -5.04 7.31 0.21
N GLN A 33 -6.16 8.03 0.35
CA GLN A 33 -6.19 9.34 1.00
C GLN A 33 -5.72 9.26 2.46
N LEU A 34 -6.23 8.28 3.21
CA LEU A 34 -5.82 8.09 4.60
C LEU A 34 -4.31 7.85 4.70
N ASN A 35 -3.77 6.97 3.86
CA ASN A 35 -2.34 6.66 3.84
C ASN A 35 -1.51 7.89 3.43
N ALA A 36 -1.92 8.64 2.42
CA ALA A 36 -1.25 9.86 1.99
C ALA A 36 -1.17 10.89 3.13
N LYS A 37 -2.30 11.16 3.80
CA LYS A 37 -2.36 12.09 4.94
C LYS A 37 -1.49 11.65 6.12
N GLN A 38 -1.47 10.35 6.44
CA GLN A 38 -0.61 9.81 7.49
C GLN A 38 0.88 9.97 7.15
N ILE A 39 1.27 9.68 5.90
CA ILE A 39 2.65 9.85 5.45
C ILE A 39 3.04 11.33 5.47
N LEU A 40 2.26 12.21 4.86
CA LEU A 40 2.53 13.65 4.88
C LEU A 40 2.65 14.19 6.31
N SER A 41 1.73 13.81 7.20
CA SER A 41 1.77 14.19 8.61
C SER A 41 3.03 13.70 9.33
N ALA A 42 3.50 12.49 9.03
CA ALA A 42 4.74 11.95 9.61
C ALA A 42 6.00 12.72 9.17
N TYR A 43 5.94 13.38 8.00
CA TYR A 43 6.94 14.35 7.52
C TYR A 43 6.71 15.78 8.04
N GLY A 44 5.68 16.01 8.85
CA GLY A 44 5.32 17.35 9.35
C GLY A 44 4.62 18.22 8.31
N LEU A 45 4.21 17.65 7.20
CA LEU A 45 3.42 18.33 6.16
C LEU A 45 1.92 18.20 6.47
N ASN A 46 1.18 19.26 6.27
CA ASN A 46 -0.27 19.28 6.48
C ASN A 46 -0.99 19.98 5.31
N GLU A 47 -2.31 19.98 5.32
CA GLU A 47 -3.18 20.56 4.31
C GLU A 47 -2.97 22.06 4.01
N LYS A 48 -2.29 22.80 4.92
CA LYS A 48 -1.91 24.21 4.69
C LYS A 48 -0.56 24.33 3.97
N MET A 49 0.22 23.26 3.99
CA MET A 49 1.57 23.21 3.44
C MET A 49 1.61 22.51 2.07
N VAL A 50 0.64 21.63 1.79
CA VAL A 50 0.50 20.89 0.55
C VAL A 50 -0.92 21.11 0.05
N LYS A 51 -1.07 21.47 -1.23
CA LYS A 51 -2.40 21.59 -1.84
C LYS A 51 -2.88 20.18 -2.23
N GLU A 52 -3.84 19.65 -1.47
CA GLU A 52 -4.40 18.32 -1.70
C GLU A 52 -5.51 18.37 -2.76
N GLU A 53 -5.46 17.43 -3.72
CA GLU A 53 -6.51 17.18 -4.70
C GLU A 53 -6.99 15.72 -4.57
N ASN A 54 -8.31 15.52 -4.65
CA ASN A 54 -8.93 14.21 -4.52
C ASN A 54 -9.36 13.68 -5.88
N PHE A 55 -8.51 12.86 -6.49
CA PHE A 55 -8.76 12.23 -7.78
C PHE A 55 -8.74 10.71 -7.65
N ASN A 56 -9.52 10.03 -8.50
CA ASN A 56 -9.35 8.60 -8.75
C ASN A 56 -8.04 8.31 -9.50
N TYR A 57 -7.69 7.04 -9.68
CA TYR A 57 -6.43 6.65 -10.33
C TYR A 57 -6.29 7.20 -11.75
N ALA A 58 -7.36 7.17 -12.56
CA ALA A 58 -7.32 7.61 -13.95
C ALA A 58 -7.16 9.12 -14.07
N ASP A 59 -7.87 9.89 -13.24
CA ASP A 59 -7.81 11.35 -13.28
C ASP A 59 -6.52 11.88 -12.65
N SER A 60 -6.01 11.25 -11.57
CA SER A 60 -4.71 11.60 -11.01
C SER A 60 -3.56 11.33 -11.99
N ALA A 61 -3.62 10.22 -12.77
CA ALA A 61 -2.64 9.95 -13.82
C ALA A 61 -2.63 11.07 -14.89
N LYS A 62 -3.81 11.48 -15.39
CA LYS A 62 -3.93 12.58 -16.34
C LYS A 62 -3.40 13.89 -15.77
N ALA A 63 -3.74 14.18 -14.51
CA ALA A 63 -3.32 15.41 -13.82
C ALA A 63 -1.79 15.45 -13.65
N LEU A 64 -1.13 14.31 -13.35
CA LEU A 64 0.33 14.25 -13.29
C LEU A 64 0.97 14.46 -14.68
N VAL A 65 0.45 13.80 -15.71
CA VAL A 65 0.96 13.92 -17.09
C VAL A 65 0.82 15.36 -17.61
N SER A 66 -0.30 16.02 -17.31
CA SER A 66 -0.55 17.42 -17.72
C SER A 66 0.19 18.46 -16.87
N GLY A 67 0.72 18.06 -15.71
CA GLY A 67 1.33 18.97 -14.75
C GLY A 67 0.34 19.75 -13.88
N GLU A 68 -0.92 19.34 -13.85
CA GLU A 68 -1.94 19.87 -12.92
C GLU A 68 -1.64 19.53 -11.48
N VAL A 69 -1.07 18.34 -11.24
CA VAL A 69 -0.49 17.94 -9.95
C VAL A 69 1.00 17.66 -10.11
N ASP A 70 1.77 17.95 -9.06
CA ASP A 70 3.20 17.71 -8.99
C ASP A 70 3.55 16.27 -8.56
N ALA A 71 2.68 15.66 -7.75
CA ALA A 71 2.84 14.32 -7.23
C ALA A 71 1.49 13.64 -7.02
N LEU A 72 1.53 12.31 -6.91
CA LEU A 72 0.36 11.53 -6.52
C LEU A 72 0.73 10.41 -5.54
N PHE A 73 -0.23 10.06 -4.68
CA PHE A 73 -0.16 8.94 -3.75
C PHE A 73 -1.12 7.84 -4.20
N TRP A 74 -0.59 6.67 -4.48
CA TRP A 74 -1.36 5.47 -4.77
C TRP A 74 -1.02 4.35 -3.81
N THR A 75 -2.03 3.72 -3.23
CA THR A 75 -1.85 2.50 -2.44
C THR A 75 -2.30 1.30 -3.25
N VAL A 76 -1.35 0.67 -3.91
CA VAL A 76 -1.57 -0.46 -4.85
C VAL A 76 -0.49 -1.54 -4.66
N GLY A 77 -0.68 -2.69 -5.27
CA GLY A 77 0.35 -3.74 -5.33
C GLY A 77 1.55 -3.34 -6.18
N ILE A 78 2.64 -4.08 -6.07
CA ILE A 78 3.75 -3.98 -7.03
C ILE A 78 3.28 -4.48 -8.40
N ASN A 79 3.86 -3.96 -9.48
CA ASN A 79 3.46 -4.27 -10.86
C ASN A 79 1.97 -4.00 -11.14
N ALA A 80 1.34 -3.08 -10.38
CA ALA A 80 -0.04 -2.71 -10.64
C ALA A 80 -0.18 -2.06 -12.02
N THR A 81 -1.11 -2.54 -12.82
CA THR A 81 -1.36 -2.10 -14.20
C THR A 81 -1.50 -0.57 -14.31
N VAL A 82 -2.15 0.06 -13.32
CA VAL A 82 -2.33 1.53 -13.32
C VAL A 82 -1.00 2.29 -13.25
N VAL A 83 -0.01 1.78 -12.52
CA VAL A 83 1.33 2.40 -12.43
C VAL A 83 2.12 2.14 -13.70
N GLU A 84 2.04 0.94 -14.26
CA GLU A 84 2.66 0.62 -15.55
C GLU A 84 2.12 1.49 -16.68
N GLU A 85 0.79 1.64 -16.76
CA GLU A 85 0.13 2.49 -17.76
C GLU A 85 0.55 3.95 -17.63
N LEU A 86 0.62 4.48 -16.41
CA LEU A 86 1.13 5.83 -16.17
C LEU A 86 2.58 5.96 -16.65
N SER A 87 3.44 5.00 -16.29
CA SER A 87 4.86 5.03 -16.66
C SER A 87 5.12 4.90 -18.17
N ARG A 88 4.14 4.40 -18.94
CA ARG A 88 4.19 4.41 -20.42
C ARG A 88 3.78 5.76 -21.01
N GLN A 89 3.01 6.57 -20.29
CA GLN A 89 2.56 7.89 -20.74
C GLN A 89 3.59 8.99 -20.46
N CYS A 90 4.30 8.87 -19.33
CA CYS A 90 5.43 9.74 -18.98
C CYS A 90 6.41 8.98 -18.10
N ASP A 91 7.70 9.30 -18.21
CA ASP A 91 8.71 8.77 -17.29
C ASP A 91 8.41 9.23 -15.87
N ILE A 92 8.41 8.28 -14.94
CA ILE A 92 8.13 8.52 -13.53
C ILE A 92 9.33 8.19 -12.67
N LYS A 93 9.39 8.78 -11.49
CA LYS A 93 10.21 8.33 -10.37
C LYS A 93 9.35 8.22 -9.12
N LEU A 94 9.70 7.27 -8.27
CA LEU A 94 9.08 7.08 -6.98
C LEU A 94 9.93 7.75 -5.89
N LEU A 95 9.29 8.37 -4.92
CA LEU A 95 9.96 8.93 -3.75
C LEU A 95 10.07 7.87 -2.66
N SER A 96 11.26 7.70 -2.09
CA SER A 96 11.47 6.86 -0.92
C SER A 96 10.92 7.51 0.33
N ILE A 97 10.45 6.67 1.25
CA ILE A 97 10.12 7.06 2.62
C ILE A 97 11.35 6.84 3.49
N ASP A 98 11.76 7.86 4.23
CA ASP A 98 12.88 7.80 5.13
C ASP A 98 12.68 6.77 6.23
N LYS A 99 13.75 6.07 6.61
CA LYS A 99 13.69 5.00 7.62
C LYS A 99 13.07 5.46 8.95
N GLU A 100 13.42 6.65 9.41
CA GLU A 100 12.89 7.22 10.63
C GLU A 100 11.36 7.45 10.53
N VAL A 101 10.88 7.92 9.37
CA VAL A 101 9.46 8.13 9.12
C VAL A 101 8.73 6.80 8.99
N SER A 102 9.30 5.82 8.30
CA SER A 102 8.77 4.46 8.25
C SER A 102 8.60 3.87 9.66
N ASP A 103 9.60 4.02 10.54
CA ASP A 103 9.53 3.52 11.91
C ASP A 103 8.43 4.22 12.73
N LYS A 104 8.23 5.53 12.55
CA LYS A 104 7.09 6.27 13.15
C LYS A 104 5.75 5.73 12.66
N LEU A 105 5.61 5.53 11.35
CA LEU A 105 4.38 5.02 10.74
C LEU A 105 4.05 3.60 11.23
N LYS A 106 5.05 2.72 11.33
CA LYS A 106 4.88 1.37 11.87
C LYS A 106 4.50 1.36 13.35
N SER A 107 5.04 2.29 14.13
CA SER A 107 4.74 2.40 15.55
C SER A 107 3.34 2.96 15.83
N ALA A 108 2.88 3.90 15.00
CA ALA A 108 1.58 4.57 15.17
C ALA A 108 0.43 3.81 14.48
N TYR A 109 0.73 3.12 13.39
CA TYR A 109 -0.24 2.45 12.53
C TYR A 109 0.31 1.07 12.12
N SER A 110 -0.49 0.23 11.52
CA SER A 110 -0.08 -1.13 11.12
C SER A 110 0.63 -1.19 9.76
N TYR A 111 1.55 -0.26 9.51
CA TYR A 111 2.38 -0.30 8.30
C TYR A 111 3.46 -1.39 8.39
N ILE A 112 3.89 -1.85 7.23
CA ILE A 112 5.04 -2.72 7.05
C ILE A 112 6.04 -2.06 6.11
N ASP A 113 7.33 -2.37 6.25
CA ASP A 113 8.35 -1.95 5.30
C ASP A 113 8.13 -2.66 3.96
N CYS A 114 8.21 -1.89 2.87
CA CYS A 114 8.12 -2.39 1.51
C CYS A 114 9.26 -1.82 0.67
N LYS A 115 9.59 -2.51 -0.42
CA LYS A 115 10.61 -2.10 -1.38
C LYS A 115 10.07 -2.27 -2.80
N VAL A 116 10.33 -1.29 -3.64
CA VAL A 116 10.16 -1.38 -5.10
C VAL A 116 11.55 -1.41 -5.70
N ASP A 117 11.89 -2.49 -6.40
CA ASP A 117 13.21 -2.62 -7.03
C ASP A 117 13.35 -1.67 -8.21
N GLY A 118 14.57 -1.21 -8.45
CA GLY A 118 14.87 -0.34 -9.58
C GLY A 118 14.50 -1.01 -10.91
N ASN A 119 14.04 -0.21 -11.85
CA ASN A 119 13.54 -0.62 -13.16
C ASN A 119 12.23 -1.44 -13.15
N THR A 120 11.48 -1.38 -12.06
CA THR A 120 10.10 -1.91 -12.01
C THR A 120 9.18 -1.13 -12.95
N TYR A 121 9.33 0.19 -13.02
CA TYR A 121 8.55 1.07 -13.88
C TYR A 121 9.45 1.93 -14.78
N ASN A 122 8.92 2.40 -15.93
CA ASN A 122 9.67 3.28 -16.83
C ASN A 122 10.07 4.58 -16.12
N GLY A 123 11.35 4.93 -16.21
CA GLY A 123 11.95 6.10 -15.56
C GLY A 123 12.39 5.86 -14.11
N GLN A 124 11.89 4.84 -13.43
CA GLN A 124 12.28 4.51 -12.06
C GLN A 124 13.55 3.63 -12.07
N THR A 125 14.72 4.26 -11.99
CA THR A 125 16.02 3.57 -12.14
C THR A 125 16.63 3.07 -10.83
N LYS A 126 16.12 3.50 -9.68
CA LYS A 126 16.68 3.19 -8.36
C LYS A 126 15.68 2.41 -7.52
N ASP A 127 16.19 1.60 -6.60
CA ASP A 127 15.39 1.01 -5.54
C ASP A 127 14.70 2.10 -4.71
N VAL A 128 13.46 1.83 -4.31
CA VAL A 128 12.66 2.74 -3.51
C VAL A 128 12.16 2.02 -2.26
N ASN A 129 12.50 2.54 -1.10
CA ASN A 129 11.94 2.07 0.16
C ASN A 129 10.63 2.82 0.44
N THR A 130 9.61 2.06 0.77
CA THR A 130 8.27 2.61 1.07
C THR A 130 7.61 1.81 2.21
N VAL A 131 6.38 2.15 2.50
CA VAL A 131 5.55 1.41 3.45
C VAL A 131 4.32 0.85 2.75
N GLY A 132 3.73 -0.15 3.36
CA GLY A 132 2.49 -0.74 2.87
C GLY A 132 1.55 -1.12 4.00
N VAL A 133 0.32 -1.39 3.64
CA VAL A 133 -0.71 -1.94 4.53
C VAL A 133 -1.10 -3.32 4.02
N LYS A 134 -1.48 -4.20 4.94
CA LYS A 134 -1.99 -5.53 4.58
C LYS A 134 -3.48 -5.45 4.26
N SER A 135 -3.90 -6.19 3.25
CA SER A 135 -5.31 -6.54 3.06
C SER A 135 -5.67 -7.64 4.06
N VAL A 136 -6.73 -7.44 4.82
CA VAL A 136 -7.17 -8.38 5.85
C VAL A 136 -8.57 -8.86 5.53
N LEU A 137 -8.77 -10.17 5.45
CA LEU A 137 -10.09 -10.76 5.36
C LEU A 137 -10.73 -10.80 6.75
N ILE A 138 -11.75 -9.97 6.96
CA ILE A 138 -12.48 -9.91 8.22
C ILE A 138 -13.74 -10.76 8.17
N VAL A 139 -14.04 -11.41 9.29
CA VAL A 139 -15.23 -12.23 9.47
C VAL A 139 -15.92 -11.89 10.77
N SER A 140 -17.22 -12.18 10.88
CA SER A 140 -17.94 -12.04 12.14
C SER A 140 -17.46 -13.11 13.14
N ASP A 141 -17.31 -12.72 14.40
CA ASP A 141 -17.05 -13.60 15.55
C ASP A 141 -18.14 -14.67 15.79
N ARG A 142 -19.32 -14.46 15.18
CA ARG A 142 -20.45 -15.41 15.25
C ARG A 142 -20.32 -16.59 14.28
N LEU A 143 -19.37 -16.57 13.36
CA LEU A 143 -19.13 -17.73 12.51
C LEU A 143 -18.52 -18.87 13.33
N SER A 144 -18.87 -20.11 12.97
CA SER A 144 -18.26 -21.27 13.65
C SER A 144 -16.79 -21.43 13.25
N ASN A 145 -15.99 -21.96 14.19
CA ASN A 145 -14.57 -22.22 13.96
C ASN A 145 -14.35 -23.07 12.72
N ASP A 146 -15.11 -24.14 12.51
CA ASP A 146 -15.00 -24.99 11.34
C ASP A 146 -15.15 -24.23 10.02
N LYS A 147 -16.14 -23.30 9.96
CA LYS A 147 -16.34 -22.47 8.75
C LYS A 147 -15.16 -21.56 8.50
N VAL A 148 -14.70 -20.85 9.52
CA VAL A 148 -13.59 -19.90 9.36
C VAL A 148 -12.29 -20.62 9.07
N LYS A 149 -12.04 -21.77 9.71
CA LYS A 149 -10.90 -22.63 9.40
C LYS A 149 -10.93 -23.11 7.95
N ALA A 150 -12.08 -23.55 7.47
CA ALA A 150 -12.27 -23.96 6.08
C ALA A 150 -12.06 -22.81 5.09
N LEU A 151 -12.57 -21.59 5.40
CA LEU A 151 -12.36 -20.40 4.59
C LEU A 151 -10.87 -20.02 4.53
N THR A 152 -10.19 -20.02 5.68
CA THR A 152 -8.76 -19.72 5.74
C THR A 152 -7.96 -20.69 4.89
N LYS A 153 -8.24 -22.00 5.04
CA LYS A 153 -7.61 -23.04 4.22
C LYS A 153 -7.89 -22.82 2.72
N LEU A 154 -9.12 -22.49 2.34
CA LEU A 154 -9.52 -22.29 0.95
C LEU A 154 -8.72 -21.17 0.28
N VAL A 155 -8.46 -20.06 0.99
CA VAL A 155 -7.65 -18.96 0.46
C VAL A 155 -6.23 -19.43 0.12
N PHE A 156 -5.58 -20.16 1.01
CA PHE A 156 -4.20 -20.63 0.77
C PHE A 156 -4.13 -21.78 -0.23
N ASP A 157 -5.09 -22.70 -0.23
CA ASP A 157 -5.16 -23.79 -1.23
C ASP A 157 -5.33 -23.24 -2.67
N ASN A 158 -5.94 -22.04 -2.83
CA ASN A 158 -6.17 -21.41 -4.13
C ASN A 158 -5.31 -20.16 -4.36
N ALA A 159 -4.21 -20.00 -3.62
CA ALA A 159 -3.35 -18.81 -3.70
C ALA A 159 -2.91 -18.48 -5.15
N ASN A 160 -2.50 -19.49 -5.92
CA ASN A 160 -2.09 -19.33 -7.32
C ASN A 160 -3.25 -18.87 -8.23
N GLU A 161 -4.45 -19.40 -8.02
CA GLU A 161 -5.63 -19.00 -8.79
C GLU A 161 -6.03 -17.55 -8.47
N LEU A 162 -6.02 -17.18 -7.19
CA LEU A 162 -6.26 -15.82 -6.75
C LEU A 162 -5.26 -14.84 -7.35
N GLN A 163 -3.97 -15.20 -7.41
CA GLN A 163 -2.93 -14.40 -8.06
C GLN A 163 -3.28 -14.08 -9.51
N LEU A 164 -3.81 -15.04 -10.27
CA LEU A 164 -4.17 -14.86 -11.68
C LEU A 164 -5.39 -13.94 -11.91
N THR A 165 -6.17 -13.67 -10.85
CA THR A 165 -7.39 -12.84 -10.93
C THR A 165 -7.14 -11.37 -10.62
N VAL A 166 -5.94 -10.99 -10.17
CA VAL A 166 -5.61 -9.62 -9.78
C VAL A 166 -4.54 -9.02 -10.69
N SER A 167 -4.59 -7.71 -10.86
CA SER A 167 -3.68 -6.93 -11.71
C SER A 167 -2.46 -6.41 -10.94
N ALA A 168 -1.96 -7.19 -9.98
CA ALA A 168 -0.78 -6.86 -9.18
C ALA A 168 -0.21 -8.16 -8.60
N ASP A 169 1.07 -8.18 -8.30
CA ASP A 169 1.68 -9.35 -7.65
C ASP A 169 1.18 -9.49 -6.21
N LEU A 170 0.67 -10.69 -5.89
CA LEU A 170 0.24 -11.08 -4.55
C LEU A 170 1.08 -12.25 -4.04
N ASP A 171 1.76 -12.05 -2.92
CA ASP A 171 2.37 -13.15 -2.19
C ASP A 171 1.41 -13.66 -1.11
N ILE A 172 0.64 -14.69 -1.43
CA ILE A 172 -0.29 -15.33 -0.50
C ILE A 172 0.42 -16.50 0.19
N ILE A 173 1.16 -16.19 1.25
CA ILE A 173 1.98 -17.14 2.01
C ILE A 173 1.55 -17.12 3.47
N GLU A 174 1.27 -18.30 4.06
CA GLU A 174 0.73 -18.40 5.43
C GLU A 174 1.59 -17.67 6.47
N LYS A 175 2.91 -17.81 6.38
CA LYS A 175 3.86 -17.20 7.34
C LYS A 175 3.83 -15.68 7.28
N ASP A 176 3.65 -15.11 6.09
CA ASP A 176 3.65 -13.67 5.88
C ASP A 176 2.28 -13.06 6.12
N ALA A 177 1.22 -13.85 5.94
CA ALA A 177 -0.17 -13.41 6.11
C ALA A 177 -0.51 -12.96 7.53
N VAL A 178 0.21 -13.43 8.54
CA VAL A 178 0.00 -13.07 9.95
C VAL A 178 0.77 -11.82 10.38
N THR A 179 1.74 -11.37 9.56
CA THR A 179 2.57 -10.21 9.85
C THR A 179 1.81 -8.92 9.58
N GLY A 180 1.85 -7.96 10.51
CA GLY A 180 1.21 -6.64 10.35
C GLY A 180 -0.30 -6.64 10.58
N VAL A 181 -0.89 -7.76 11.03
CA VAL A 181 -2.28 -7.82 11.46
C VAL A 181 -2.36 -7.42 12.94
N ASN A 182 -3.13 -6.37 13.24
CA ASN A 182 -3.22 -5.78 14.57
C ASN A 182 -4.57 -6.02 15.26
N ILE A 183 -5.49 -6.73 14.61
CA ILE A 183 -6.75 -7.19 15.18
C ILE A 183 -6.64 -8.66 15.59
N PRO A 184 -7.39 -9.13 16.58
CA PRO A 184 -7.40 -10.54 16.95
C PRO A 184 -7.84 -11.43 15.80
N PHE A 185 -7.20 -12.59 15.66
CA PHE A 185 -7.65 -13.62 14.74
C PHE A 185 -8.88 -14.33 15.28
N HIS A 186 -9.78 -14.71 14.39
CA HIS A 186 -10.87 -15.61 14.73
C HIS A 186 -10.31 -16.97 15.13
N SER A 187 -10.91 -17.62 16.15
CA SER A 187 -10.41 -18.91 16.69
C SER A 187 -10.27 -19.98 15.61
N GLY A 188 -11.18 -20.06 14.64
CA GLY A 188 -11.06 -21.00 13.52
C GLY A 188 -9.88 -20.71 12.59
N ALA A 189 -9.53 -19.42 12.37
CA ALA A 189 -8.31 -19.08 11.65
C ALA A 189 -7.06 -19.44 12.46
N ALA A 190 -7.08 -19.18 13.76
CA ALA A 190 -5.97 -19.56 14.66
C ALA A 190 -5.72 -21.07 14.67
N GLU A 191 -6.78 -21.89 14.65
CA GLU A 191 -6.64 -23.34 14.52
C GLU A 191 -5.94 -23.76 13.23
N TYR A 192 -6.29 -23.12 12.09
CA TYR A 192 -5.61 -23.38 10.82
C TYR A 192 -4.12 -23.02 10.89
N TYR A 193 -3.79 -21.83 11.40
CA TYR A 193 -2.40 -21.38 11.51
C TYR A 193 -1.59 -22.25 12.48
N SER A 194 -2.20 -22.69 13.61
CA SER A 194 -1.56 -23.59 14.57
C SER A 194 -1.20 -24.95 13.95
N GLU A 195 -2.04 -25.49 13.04
CA GLU A 195 -1.70 -26.72 12.28
C GLU A 195 -0.49 -26.54 11.35
N LYS A 196 -0.18 -25.28 10.99
CA LYS A 196 1.02 -24.92 10.21
C LYS A 196 2.22 -24.51 11.08
N GLY A 197 2.09 -24.62 12.41
CA GLY A 197 3.12 -24.20 13.36
C GLY A 197 3.25 -22.69 13.51
N ILE A 198 2.19 -21.95 13.19
CA ILE A 198 2.15 -20.48 13.29
C ILE A 198 1.18 -20.09 14.40
N GLU A 199 1.70 -19.44 15.45
CA GLU A 199 0.89 -18.95 16.55
C GLU A 199 0.39 -17.53 16.29
N VAL A 200 -0.91 -17.29 16.54
CA VAL A 200 -1.56 -15.98 16.36
C VAL A 200 -2.42 -15.63 17.59
N LYS A 201 -2.63 -14.34 17.82
CA LYS A 201 -3.46 -13.88 18.94
C LYS A 201 -4.94 -13.92 18.56
N THR A 202 -5.74 -14.58 19.39
CA THR A 202 -7.22 -14.58 19.32
C THR A 202 -7.80 -13.53 20.28
N ALA A 203 -9.07 -13.17 20.08
CA ALA A 203 -9.82 -12.48 21.11
C ALA A 203 -9.99 -13.42 22.33
N GLU A 204 -9.88 -12.83 23.53
CA GLU A 204 -10.16 -13.53 24.79
C GLU A 204 -11.67 -13.79 24.94
#